data_2b3e38737ceacac57039a92bbc1d0d36
#
_entry.id   2b3e38737ceacac57039a92bbc1d0d36
#
_cell.length_a   1.000
_cell.length_b   1.000
_cell.length_c   1.000
_cell.angle_alpha   90.00
_cell.angle_beta   90.00
_cell.angle_gamma   90.00
#
_symmetry.space_group_name_H-M   'P 1'
#
loop_
_entity.id
_entity.type
_entity.pdbx_description
1 polymer ?
#
loop_
_entity_poly.entity_id
_entity_poly.type
_entity_poly.pdbx_seq_one_letter_code
_entity_poly.pdbx_strand_id
1 'polypeptide(L)'
;MTKKKNILFIMFDQLRFDYLSCAGHPHLHTPNIDWLASQGVRFDRCYVQSPVCGASRMSFYTGRYISSHGAAWNGMPLKVGELTLGDHLREAGMDALLVGKTHMKADVAGMKRLGLAPDSIIGARLSECGFDVITRDDGLWAEGPDGNYDERESPYNAYLREKGYEGDNPWHDFANAGIEEDGSIASGWIYSNGGKPANIREEDSETPWLTREMIRFMEEDAPDRDRPWMCHLSYIKPHWPYIVPA
;
A
#
# COMPACT_ATOMS: atom_id res chain seq x y z
N MET A 1 -8.59 26.54 -20.77
CA MET A 1 -8.51 25.76 -19.51
C MET A 1 -7.13 25.16 -19.39
N THR A 2 -6.42 25.34 -18.29
CA THR A 2 -5.13 24.71 -18.05
C THR A 2 -5.32 23.20 -18.02
N LYS A 3 -4.50 22.46 -18.80
CA LYS A 3 -4.53 20.97 -18.80
C LYS A 3 -4.24 20.50 -17.36
N LYS A 4 -5.13 19.70 -16.78
CA LYS A 4 -4.89 19.09 -15.48
C LYS A 4 -3.63 18.22 -15.54
N LYS A 5 -2.84 18.22 -14.47
CA LYS A 5 -1.62 17.41 -14.37
C LYS A 5 -1.96 16.04 -13.79
N ASN A 6 -1.18 15.05 -14.16
CA ASN A 6 -1.16 13.76 -13.48
C ASN A 6 -0.49 13.92 -12.10
N ILE A 7 -0.91 13.07 -11.14
CA ILE A 7 -0.40 13.10 -9.77
C ILE A 7 0.06 11.68 -9.41
N LEU A 8 1.34 11.53 -9.07
CA LEU A 8 1.85 10.34 -8.41
C LEU A 8 1.97 10.65 -6.93
N PHE A 9 1.16 9.98 -6.11
CA PHE A 9 1.19 10.09 -4.66
C PHE A 9 1.84 8.86 -4.04
N ILE A 10 3.03 9.02 -3.48
CA ILE A 10 3.81 7.93 -2.88
C ILE A 10 3.66 7.97 -1.36
N MET A 11 3.29 6.83 -0.77
CA MET A 11 3.19 6.64 0.66
C MET A 11 4.04 5.45 1.10
N PHE A 12 4.76 5.62 2.20
CA PHE A 12 5.49 4.54 2.87
C PHE A 12 4.85 4.28 4.22
N ASP A 13 4.53 3.02 4.52
CA ASP A 13 3.97 2.68 5.83
C ASP A 13 5.07 2.69 6.89
N GLN A 14 4.81 3.37 8.00
CA GLN A 14 5.71 3.45 9.16
C GLN A 14 7.06 4.15 8.91
N LEU A 15 7.28 4.79 7.76
CA LEU A 15 8.51 5.56 7.53
C LEU A 15 8.54 6.80 8.44
N ARG A 16 9.56 6.88 9.28
CA ARG A 16 9.77 8.03 10.16
C ARG A 16 10.45 9.16 9.38
N PHE A 17 10.02 10.39 9.66
CA PHE A 17 10.60 11.59 9.07
C PHE A 17 12.11 11.70 9.32
N ASP A 18 12.55 11.40 10.55
CA ASP A 18 13.95 11.48 10.96
C ASP A 18 14.85 10.36 10.38
N TYR A 19 14.29 9.43 9.58
CA TYR A 19 15.06 8.41 8.83
C TYR A 19 15.36 8.84 7.39
N LEU A 20 15.12 10.09 7.06
CA LEU A 20 15.49 10.67 5.77
C LEU A 20 16.76 11.51 5.89
N SER A 21 17.69 11.37 4.94
CA SER A 21 18.93 12.17 4.95
C SER A 21 18.66 13.66 4.75
N CYS A 22 17.66 14.04 3.96
CA CYS A 22 17.22 15.44 3.83
C CYS A 22 16.63 16.01 5.13
N ALA A 23 16.23 15.16 6.09
CA ALA A 23 15.78 15.56 7.42
C ALA A 23 16.90 15.52 8.48
N GLY A 24 18.14 15.19 8.07
CA GLY A 24 19.32 15.22 8.95
C GLY A 24 19.69 13.88 9.57
N HIS A 25 19.23 12.73 9.04
CA HIS A 25 19.66 11.42 9.56
C HIS A 25 21.18 11.25 9.38
N PRO A 26 21.93 10.87 10.44
CA PRO A 26 23.40 10.90 10.40
C PRO A 26 24.03 9.78 9.57
N HIS A 27 23.34 8.68 9.32
CA HIS A 27 23.91 7.48 8.73
C HIS A 27 23.14 6.96 7.49
N LEU A 28 21.84 7.22 7.41
CA LEU A 28 21.05 6.80 6.26
C LEU A 28 21.21 7.78 5.10
N HIS A 29 21.28 7.24 3.90
CA HIS A 29 21.34 8.01 2.67
C HIS A 29 20.09 7.70 1.83
N THR A 30 19.29 8.75 1.56
CA THR A 30 18.07 8.66 0.76
C THR A 30 18.14 9.60 -0.46
N PRO A 31 19.13 9.40 -1.38
CA PRO A 31 19.49 10.39 -2.38
C PRO A 31 18.36 10.78 -3.32
N ASN A 32 17.48 9.84 -3.67
CA ASN A 32 16.34 10.11 -4.56
C ASN A 32 15.25 10.94 -3.86
N ILE A 33 15.00 10.66 -2.57
CA ILE A 33 14.06 11.47 -1.77
C ILE A 33 14.65 12.87 -1.54
N ASP A 34 15.96 12.96 -1.28
CA ASP A 34 16.66 14.24 -1.10
C ASP A 34 16.62 15.08 -2.37
N TRP A 35 16.83 14.43 -3.54
CA TRP A 35 16.68 15.10 -4.82
C TRP A 35 15.27 15.64 -5.02
N LEU A 36 14.24 14.82 -4.75
CA LEU A 36 12.85 15.25 -4.84
C LEU A 36 12.55 16.41 -3.89
N ALA A 37 13.04 16.36 -2.65
CA ALA A 37 12.89 17.42 -1.66
C ALA A 37 13.55 18.73 -2.15
N SER A 38 14.67 18.66 -2.88
CA SER A 38 15.36 19.82 -3.46
C SER A 38 14.61 20.46 -4.63
N GLN A 39 13.73 19.71 -5.31
CA GLN A 39 12.95 20.19 -6.45
C GLN A 39 11.57 20.73 -6.07
N GLY A 40 11.16 20.54 -4.83
CA GLY A 40 9.80 20.83 -4.38
C GLY A 40 9.76 21.55 -3.03
N VAL A 41 8.69 21.25 -2.28
CA VAL A 41 8.48 21.77 -0.93
C VAL A 41 8.55 20.63 0.06
N ARG A 42 9.44 20.73 1.06
CA ARG A 42 9.50 19.83 2.20
C ARG A 42 8.74 20.42 3.37
N PHE A 43 7.81 19.65 3.95
CA PHE A 43 7.08 20.03 5.16
C PHE A 43 7.78 19.43 6.38
N ASP A 44 8.44 20.26 7.17
CA ASP A 44 9.16 19.81 8.38
C ASP A 44 8.21 19.44 9.53
N ARG A 45 6.98 19.88 9.47
CA ARG A 45 5.95 19.65 10.50
C ARG A 45 4.64 19.22 9.85
N CYS A 46 4.58 17.96 9.47
CA CYS A 46 3.36 17.33 8.97
C CYS A 46 2.95 16.20 9.93
N TYR A 47 1.78 16.31 10.54
CA TYR A 47 1.33 15.42 11.60
C TYR A 47 0.16 14.58 11.13
N VAL A 48 0.25 13.26 11.35
CA VAL A 48 -0.84 12.32 11.12
C VAL A 48 -1.84 12.36 12.27
N GLN A 49 -3.08 11.94 12.02
CA GLN A 49 -4.14 11.92 13.04
C GLN A 49 -3.99 10.76 14.04
N SER A 50 -3.22 9.74 13.69
CA SER A 50 -2.97 8.56 14.52
C SER A 50 -1.66 7.90 14.11
N PRO A 51 -0.91 7.29 15.05
CA PRO A 51 0.22 6.43 14.73
C PRO A 51 -0.21 5.02 14.27
N VAL A 52 -1.50 4.68 14.37
CA VAL A 52 -2.06 3.37 13.94
C VAL A 52 -2.46 3.45 12.48
N CYS A 53 -1.94 2.54 11.64
CA CYS A 53 -2.07 2.62 10.18
C CYS A 53 -3.52 2.72 9.71
N GLY A 54 -4.44 1.85 10.15
CA GLY A 54 -5.83 1.88 9.72
C GLY A 54 -6.54 3.18 10.08
N ALA A 55 -6.36 3.67 11.30
CA ALA A 55 -6.94 4.93 11.76
C ALA A 55 -6.34 6.15 11.03
N SER A 56 -5.01 6.16 10.85
CA SER A 56 -4.31 7.21 10.09
C SER A 56 -4.75 7.26 8.64
N ARG A 57 -4.78 6.09 7.98
CA ARG A 57 -5.19 5.95 6.58
C ARG A 57 -6.65 6.31 6.38
N MET A 58 -7.55 5.89 7.28
CA MET A 58 -8.96 6.30 7.24
C MET A 58 -9.09 7.82 7.28
N SER A 59 -8.36 8.49 8.18
CA SER A 59 -8.34 9.97 8.24
C SER A 59 -7.82 10.59 6.95
N PHE A 60 -6.75 10.02 6.38
CA PHE A 60 -6.18 10.50 5.13
C PHE A 60 -7.16 10.36 3.95
N TYR A 61 -7.75 9.17 3.78
CA TYR A 61 -8.63 8.90 2.63
C TYR A 61 -9.97 9.62 2.73
N THR A 62 -10.50 9.84 3.95
CA THR A 62 -11.78 10.53 4.13
C THR A 62 -11.64 12.05 4.33
N GLY A 63 -10.42 12.53 4.58
CA GLY A 63 -10.18 13.94 4.95
C GLY A 63 -10.78 14.32 6.30
N ARG A 64 -11.07 13.33 7.18
CA ARG A 64 -11.81 13.55 8.45
C ARG A 64 -10.96 13.13 9.65
N TYR A 65 -11.30 13.71 10.80
CA TYR A 65 -10.71 13.29 12.08
C TYR A 65 -11.27 11.96 12.56
N ILE A 66 -10.50 11.24 13.39
CA ILE A 66 -10.92 9.97 14.00
C ILE A 66 -12.26 10.08 14.72
N SER A 67 -12.50 11.18 15.43
CA SER A 67 -13.78 11.45 16.11
C SER A 67 -14.97 11.52 15.15
N SER A 68 -14.74 11.79 13.87
CA SER A 68 -15.79 11.90 12.84
C SER A 68 -16.04 10.59 12.10
N HIS A 69 -14.98 9.89 11.66
CA HIS A 69 -15.14 8.61 10.95
C HIS A 69 -15.20 7.40 11.89
N GLY A 70 -14.77 7.52 13.15
CA GLY A 70 -14.89 6.52 14.20
C GLY A 70 -13.89 5.36 14.15
N ALA A 71 -13.00 5.30 13.17
CA ALA A 71 -11.99 4.24 13.06
C ALA A 71 -10.79 4.55 13.97
N ALA A 72 -10.85 4.10 15.24
CA ALA A 72 -9.81 4.33 16.22
C ALA A 72 -8.66 3.31 16.16
N TRP A 73 -8.82 2.21 15.43
CA TRP A 73 -7.86 1.09 15.36
C TRP A 73 -7.89 0.43 13.98
N ASN A 74 -7.01 -0.57 13.78
CA ASN A 74 -7.01 -1.42 12.58
C ASN A 74 -8.28 -2.30 12.54
N GLY A 75 -8.69 -2.71 11.32
CA GLY A 75 -9.85 -3.59 11.14
C GLY A 75 -11.21 -2.93 11.29
N MET A 76 -11.28 -1.63 11.51
CA MET A 76 -12.54 -0.89 11.44
C MET A 76 -12.95 -0.73 9.96
N PRO A 77 -14.20 -1.12 9.59
CA PRO A 77 -14.59 -1.09 8.19
C PRO A 77 -14.77 0.33 7.66
N LEU A 78 -14.34 0.55 6.42
CA LEU A 78 -14.71 1.74 5.64
C LEU A 78 -16.19 1.61 5.28
N LYS A 79 -17.04 2.43 5.91
CA LYS A 79 -18.48 2.34 5.76
C LYS A 79 -18.94 2.66 4.35
N VAL A 80 -19.86 1.85 3.84
CA VAL A 80 -20.55 2.14 2.57
C VAL A 80 -21.25 3.49 2.69
N GLY A 81 -20.98 4.37 1.75
CA GLY A 81 -21.51 5.76 1.76
C GLY A 81 -20.56 6.81 2.35
N GLU A 82 -19.42 6.39 2.90
CA GLU A 82 -18.35 7.33 3.23
C GLU A 82 -17.66 7.78 1.93
N LEU A 83 -17.63 9.09 1.68
CA LEU A 83 -16.88 9.65 0.54
C LEU A 83 -15.39 9.67 0.84
N THR A 84 -14.64 9.27 -0.15
CA THR A 84 -13.18 9.11 -0.02
C THR A 84 -12.42 9.89 -1.08
N LEU A 85 -11.11 9.93 -0.96
CA LEU A 85 -10.21 10.62 -1.88
C LEU A 85 -10.46 10.22 -3.35
N GLY A 86 -10.66 8.91 -3.61
CA GLY A 86 -10.94 8.44 -4.97
C GLY A 86 -12.27 8.96 -5.52
N ASP A 87 -13.29 9.11 -4.67
CA ASP A 87 -14.58 9.67 -5.10
C ASP A 87 -14.43 11.15 -5.48
N HIS A 88 -13.77 11.93 -4.64
CA HIS A 88 -13.51 13.35 -4.91
C HIS A 88 -12.63 13.57 -6.15
N LEU A 89 -11.66 12.71 -6.40
CA LEU A 89 -10.84 12.76 -7.63
C LEU A 89 -11.68 12.52 -8.87
N ARG A 90 -12.59 11.53 -8.83
CA ARG A 90 -13.51 11.28 -9.97
C ARG A 90 -14.46 12.44 -10.20
N GLU A 91 -15.01 13.01 -9.13
CA GLU A 91 -15.84 14.23 -9.23
C GLU A 91 -15.07 15.39 -9.85
N ALA A 92 -13.77 15.49 -9.55
CA ALA A 92 -12.87 16.45 -10.19
C ALA A 92 -12.49 16.08 -11.64
N GLY A 93 -12.98 14.96 -12.19
CA GLY A 93 -12.74 14.49 -13.55
C GLY A 93 -11.35 13.87 -13.75
N MET A 94 -10.80 13.26 -12.71
CA MET A 94 -9.55 12.50 -12.75
C MET A 94 -9.82 11.00 -12.55
N ASP A 95 -8.98 10.17 -13.13
CA ASP A 95 -8.94 8.74 -12.77
C ASP A 95 -8.22 8.60 -11.43
N ALA A 96 -8.80 7.81 -10.53
CA ALA A 96 -8.26 7.53 -9.21
C ALA A 96 -7.77 6.07 -9.17
N LEU A 97 -6.48 5.86 -9.05
CA LEU A 97 -5.81 4.57 -9.25
C LEU A 97 -4.99 4.17 -8.02
N LEU A 98 -4.86 2.85 -7.81
CA LEU A 98 -4.12 2.28 -6.69
C LEU A 98 -3.07 1.26 -7.17
N VAL A 99 -1.85 1.41 -6.65
CA VAL A 99 -0.80 0.38 -6.63
C VAL A 99 -0.35 0.21 -5.19
N GLY A 100 -0.62 -0.96 -4.59
CA GLY A 100 -0.19 -1.30 -3.23
C GLY A 100 -1.30 -1.24 -2.19
N LYS A 101 -1.00 -0.67 -1.02
CA LYS A 101 -1.75 -0.83 0.22
C LYS A 101 -2.75 0.29 0.49
N THR A 102 -4.00 -0.05 0.82
CA THR A 102 -4.94 0.87 1.48
C THR A 102 -5.10 0.59 2.97
N HIS A 103 -4.97 -0.65 3.40
CA HIS A 103 -5.24 -1.14 4.77
C HIS A 103 -6.71 -0.94 5.19
N MET A 104 -7.62 -0.79 4.23
CA MET A 104 -9.02 -0.63 4.55
C MET A 104 -9.71 -1.99 4.62
N LYS A 105 -10.56 -2.16 5.63
CA LYS A 105 -11.47 -3.29 5.73
C LYS A 105 -12.77 -2.94 5.03
N ALA A 106 -13.26 -3.86 4.18
CA ALA A 106 -14.53 -3.69 3.51
C ALA A 106 -15.71 -3.73 4.51
N ASP A 107 -16.72 -2.88 4.31
CA ASP A 107 -18.02 -2.97 4.99
C ASP A 107 -18.90 -4.04 4.32
N VAL A 108 -18.55 -5.31 4.52
CA VAL A 108 -19.26 -6.44 3.92
C VAL A 108 -20.75 -6.45 4.30
N ALA A 109 -21.07 -6.08 5.54
CA ALA A 109 -22.47 -6.01 6.02
C ALA A 109 -23.24 -4.90 5.30
N GLY A 110 -22.64 -3.74 5.13
CA GLY A 110 -23.22 -2.62 4.38
C GLY A 110 -23.42 -2.95 2.90
N MET A 111 -22.42 -3.54 2.27
CA MET A 111 -22.53 -3.99 0.87
C MET A 111 -23.64 -5.04 0.69
N LYS A 112 -23.69 -6.05 1.54
CA LYS A 112 -24.75 -7.07 1.50
C LYS A 112 -26.14 -6.46 1.65
N ARG A 113 -26.31 -5.52 2.57
CA ARG A 113 -27.59 -4.78 2.77
C ARG A 113 -28.04 -4.02 1.52
N LEU A 114 -27.09 -3.54 0.70
CA LEU A 114 -27.34 -2.80 -0.54
C LEU A 114 -27.34 -3.66 -1.79
N GLY A 115 -27.15 -4.97 -1.67
CA GLY A 115 -27.06 -5.89 -2.81
C GLY A 115 -25.81 -5.69 -3.67
N LEU A 116 -24.74 -5.17 -3.11
CA LEU A 116 -23.48 -4.94 -3.82
C LEU A 116 -22.54 -6.14 -3.65
N ALA A 117 -22.04 -6.65 -4.77
CA ALA A 117 -21.01 -7.69 -4.75
C ALA A 117 -19.63 -7.08 -4.46
N PRO A 118 -18.86 -7.64 -3.51
CA PRO A 118 -17.54 -7.11 -3.15
C PRO A 118 -16.54 -7.07 -4.31
N ASP A 119 -16.60 -8.06 -5.20
CA ASP A 119 -15.75 -8.21 -6.39
C ASP A 119 -16.23 -7.38 -7.61
N SER A 120 -17.35 -6.69 -7.48
CA SER A 120 -17.79 -5.73 -8.50
C SER A 120 -16.92 -4.47 -8.51
N ILE A 121 -16.93 -3.74 -9.63
CA ILE A 121 -16.21 -2.45 -9.74
C ILE A 121 -16.62 -1.49 -8.61
N ILE A 122 -17.90 -1.43 -8.27
CA ILE A 122 -18.40 -0.55 -7.21
C ILE A 122 -17.98 -1.10 -5.84
N GLY A 123 -18.07 -2.42 -5.62
CA GLY A 123 -17.65 -3.05 -4.36
C GLY A 123 -16.16 -2.85 -4.10
N ALA A 124 -15.31 -3.04 -5.11
CA ALA A 124 -13.89 -2.77 -5.03
C ALA A 124 -13.60 -1.29 -4.68
N ARG A 125 -14.25 -0.34 -5.37
CA ARG A 125 -14.09 1.10 -5.09
C ARG A 125 -14.50 1.45 -3.67
N LEU A 126 -15.63 0.91 -3.17
CA LEU A 126 -16.09 1.14 -1.79
C LEU A 126 -15.10 0.59 -0.75
N SER A 127 -14.42 -0.49 -1.06
CA SER A 127 -13.46 -1.12 -0.17
C SER A 127 -12.07 -0.48 -0.24
N GLU A 128 -11.71 0.08 -1.40
CA GLU A 128 -10.39 0.64 -1.69
C GLU A 128 -10.42 2.16 -1.84
N CYS A 129 -11.13 2.84 -0.96
CA CYS A 129 -11.15 4.31 -0.84
C CYS A 129 -11.47 5.06 -2.14
N GLY A 130 -12.35 4.48 -2.95
CA GLY A 130 -12.73 5.04 -4.25
C GLY A 130 -11.73 4.77 -5.37
N PHE A 131 -10.63 4.08 -5.15
CA PHE A 131 -9.64 3.80 -6.18
C PHE A 131 -10.04 2.63 -7.10
N ASP A 132 -9.65 2.72 -8.36
CA ASP A 132 -9.55 1.58 -9.27
C ASP A 132 -8.21 0.90 -9.04
N VAL A 133 -8.23 -0.39 -8.73
CA VAL A 133 -7.06 -1.16 -8.34
C VAL A 133 -6.30 -1.63 -9.58
N ILE A 134 -5.07 -1.16 -9.77
CA ILE A 134 -4.13 -1.72 -10.74
C ILE A 134 -3.50 -2.97 -10.14
N THR A 135 -2.90 -2.81 -8.96
CA THR A 135 -2.29 -3.90 -8.20
C THR A 135 -2.49 -3.61 -6.71
N ARG A 136 -2.90 -4.62 -5.95
CA ARG A 136 -3.10 -4.52 -4.53
C ARG A 136 -2.08 -5.36 -3.77
N ASP A 137 -1.55 -4.78 -2.69
CA ASP A 137 -0.68 -5.48 -1.76
C ASP A 137 -0.82 -4.87 -0.36
N ASP A 138 -1.48 -5.59 0.54
CA ASP A 138 -1.61 -5.21 1.96
C ASP A 138 -0.67 -6.02 2.88
N GLY A 139 0.04 -6.99 2.33
CA GLY A 139 1.15 -7.66 3.00
C GLY A 139 0.80 -8.57 4.18
N LEU A 140 -0.41 -9.07 4.31
CA LEU A 140 -0.79 -9.89 5.47
C LEU A 140 -1.20 -11.32 5.12
N TRP A 141 -1.94 -11.52 4.03
CA TRP A 141 -2.56 -12.80 3.73
C TRP A 141 -2.36 -13.17 2.27
N ALA A 142 -2.15 -14.45 2.04
CA ALA A 142 -2.05 -15.00 0.70
C ALA A 142 -3.38 -14.85 -0.06
N GLU A 143 -4.47 -15.01 0.66
CA GLU A 143 -5.81 -15.09 0.13
C GLU A 143 -6.80 -14.59 1.17
N GLY A 144 -7.97 -14.16 0.70
CA GLY A 144 -9.15 -14.07 1.51
C GLY A 144 -9.43 -12.75 2.21
N PRO A 145 -10.49 -12.74 3.01
CA PRO A 145 -11.30 -11.57 3.30
C PRO A 145 -10.69 -10.59 4.30
N ASP A 146 -9.64 -10.97 5.02
CA ASP A 146 -9.06 -10.09 6.05
C ASP A 146 -8.20 -9.01 5.43
N GLY A 147 -8.81 -7.87 5.20
CA GLY A 147 -8.19 -6.71 4.55
C GLY A 147 -8.48 -6.63 3.06
N ASN A 148 -9.03 -7.66 2.44
CA ASN A 148 -9.40 -7.69 1.05
C ASN A 148 -10.91 -7.47 0.88
N TYR A 149 -11.30 -7.04 -0.32
CA TYR A 149 -12.70 -6.97 -0.73
C TYR A 149 -13.18 -8.24 -1.43
N ASP A 150 -12.28 -9.15 -1.76
CA ASP A 150 -12.56 -10.44 -2.41
C ASP A 150 -11.63 -11.56 -1.89
N GLU A 151 -11.85 -12.79 -2.37
CA GLU A 151 -11.12 -14.00 -1.97
C GLU A 151 -10.00 -14.38 -2.97
N ARG A 152 -9.64 -13.49 -3.88
CA ARG A 152 -8.60 -13.78 -4.87
C ARG A 152 -7.24 -13.86 -4.23
N GLU A 153 -6.39 -14.69 -4.83
CA GLU A 153 -4.99 -14.75 -4.48
C GLU A 153 -4.34 -13.35 -4.57
N SER A 154 -3.45 -13.07 -3.62
CA SER A 154 -2.69 -11.82 -3.65
C SER A 154 -1.84 -11.76 -4.94
N PRO A 155 -1.87 -10.64 -5.69
CA PRO A 155 -1.06 -10.49 -6.90
C PRO A 155 0.43 -10.70 -6.65
N TYR A 156 0.92 -10.32 -5.47
CA TYR A 156 2.33 -10.54 -5.13
C TYR A 156 2.65 -12.01 -4.87
N ASN A 157 1.78 -12.76 -4.21
CA ASN A 157 1.99 -14.21 -4.08
C ASN A 157 1.92 -14.95 -5.44
N ALA A 158 1.01 -14.53 -6.32
CA ALA A 158 0.98 -15.05 -7.69
C ALA A 158 2.32 -14.78 -8.41
N TYR A 159 2.81 -13.55 -8.36
CA TYR A 159 4.12 -13.19 -8.89
C TYR A 159 5.26 -14.04 -8.29
N LEU A 160 5.28 -14.23 -6.99
CA LEU A 160 6.32 -15.03 -6.33
C LEU A 160 6.29 -16.49 -6.80
N ARG A 161 5.12 -17.09 -6.94
CA ARG A 161 4.99 -18.45 -7.49
C ARG A 161 5.49 -18.55 -8.94
N GLU A 162 5.20 -17.56 -9.78
CA GLU A 162 5.75 -17.48 -11.14
C GLU A 162 7.30 -17.40 -11.14
N LYS A 163 7.89 -16.83 -10.09
CA LYS A 163 9.36 -16.77 -9.89
C LYS A 163 9.94 -18.03 -9.26
N GLY A 164 9.10 -19.02 -8.92
CA GLY A 164 9.53 -20.29 -8.35
C GLY A 164 9.61 -20.31 -6.82
N TYR A 165 9.06 -19.31 -6.14
CA TYR A 165 8.89 -19.32 -4.69
C TYR A 165 7.58 -20.06 -4.35
N GLU A 166 7.70 -21.34 -4.00
CA GLU A 166 6.56 -22.22 -3.75
C GLU A 166 6.08 -22.13 -2.29
N GLY A 167 4.86 -22.62 -2.03
CA GLY A 167 4.26 -22.72 -0.70
C GLY A 167 2.89 -22.05 -0.60
N ASP A 168 2.28 -22.17 0.57
CA ASP A 168 0.94 -21.65 0.82
C ASP A 168 0.95 -20.12 0.87
N ASN A 169 2.01 -19.54 1.43
CA ASN A 169 2.16 -18.09 1.52
C ASN A 169 3.61 -17.64 1.24
N PRO A 170 4.04 -17.57 -0.02
CA PRO A 170 5.39 -17.15 -0.40
C PRO A 170 5.79 -15.77 0.15
N TRP A 171 4.85 -14.85 0.29
CA TRP A 171 5.08 -13.57 0.95
C TRP A 171 5.62 -13.75 2.38
N HIS A 172 5.03 -14.67 3.16
CA HIS A 172 5.47 -14.94 4.53
C HIS A 172 6.77 -15.74 4.56
N ASP A 173 6.87 -16.80 3.74
CA ASP A 173 7.91 -17.80 3.84
C ASP A 173 9.24 -17.36 3.20
N PHE A 174 9.18 -16.42 2.26
CA PHE A 174 10.34 -15.90 1.54
C PHE A 174 10.58 -14.42 1.75
N ALA A 175 9.60 -13.57 1.42
CA ALA A 175 9.79 -12.12 1.46
C ALA A 175 9.90 -11.56 2.90
N ASN A 176 9.29 -12.24 3.87
CA ASN A 176 9.27 -11.81 5.27
C ASN A 176 9.82 -12.88 6.24
N ALA A 177 10.70 -13.74 5.77
CA ALA A 177 11.42 -14.73 6.58
C ALA A 177 12.82 -14.93 6.08
N GLY A 178 13.74 -15.23 7.01
CA GLY A 178 15.06 -15.75 6.73
C GLY A 178 15.09 -17.28 6.84
N ILE A 179 16.28 -17.86 6.75
CA ILE A 179 16.53 -19.29 6.95
C ILE A 179 17.43 -19.47 8.18
N GLU A 180 17.08 -20.42 9.05
CA GLU A 180 17.91 -20.87 10.16
C GLU A 180 19.06 -21.77 9.66
N GLU A 181 20.05 -22.01 10.53
CA GLU A 181 21.18 -22.90 10.20
C GLU A 181 20.76 -24.34 9.88
N ASP A 182 19.64 -24.80 10.42
CA ASP A 182 19.08 -26.13 10.17
C ASP A 182 18.15 -26.17 8.94
N GLY A 183 18.02 -25.07 8.21
CA GLY A 183 17.17 -24.94 7.03
C GLY A 183 15.72 -24.62 7.30
N SER A 184 15.32 -24.47 8.56
CA SER A 184 13.94 -24.07 8.91
C SER A 184 13.70 -22.57 8.68
N ILE A 185 12.43 -22.20 8.58
CA ILE A 185 12.02 -20.79 8.34
C ILE A 185 12.19 -19.96 9.62
N ALA A 186 12.98 -18.90 9.52
CA ALA A 186 13.12 -17.87 10.55
C ALA A 186 12.12 -16.75 10.30
N SER A 187 10.91 -16.87 10.83
CA SER A 187 9.86 -15.89 10.62
C SER A 187 10.28 -14.46 11.03
N GLY A 188 10.13 -13.51 10.12
CA GLY A 188 10.38 -12.09 10.37
C GLY A 188 9.38 -11.45 11.36
N TRP A 189 8.28 -12.13 11.67
CA TRP A 189 7.34 -11.73 12.72
C TRP A 189 7.95 -11.87 14.13
N ILE A 190 9.03 -12.62 14.27
CA ILE A 190 9.81 -12.72 15.51
C ILE A 190 10.88 -11.63 15.46
N TYR A 191 10.78 -10.65 16.34
CA TYR A 191 11.64 -9.44 16.33
C TYR A 191 13.14 -9.75 16.34
N SER A 192 13.57 -10.79 17.07
CA SER A 192 14.97 -11.21 17.10
C SER A 192 15.51 -11.70 15.75
N ASN A 193 14.66 -12.06 14.80
CA ASN A 193 15.04 -12.46 13.46
C ASN A 193 15.23 -11.28 12.49
N GLY A 194 14.92 -10.06 12.89
CA GLY A 194 15.07 -8.87 12.04
C GLY A 194 16.51 -8.53 11.58
N GLY A 195 17.51 -9.18 12.18
CA GLY A 195 18.90 -9.07 11.72
C GLY A 195 19.31 -10.11 10.66
N LYS A 196 18.43 -11.06 10.33
CA LYS A 196 18.68 -12.06 9.29
C LYS A 196 18.26 -11.52 7.93
N PRO A 197 18.96 -11.88 6.84
CA PRO A 197 18.50 -11.53 5.51
C PRO A 197 17.23 -12.32 5.16
N ALA A 198 16.31 -11.69 4.44
CA ALA A 198 15.16 -12.36 3.88
C ALA A 198 15.56 -13.40 2.83
N ASN A 199 14.82 -14.50 2.79
CA ASN A 199 15.08 -15.64 1.88
C ASN A 199 14.53 -15.38 0.47
N ILE A 200 14.81 -14.21 -0.08
CA ILE A 200 14.33 -13.77 -1.38
C ILE A 200 15.39 -12.91 -2.06
N ARG A 201 15.44 -12.93 -3.38
CA ARG A 201 16.28 -12.00 -4.13
C ARG A 201 15.75 -10.57 -3.97
N GLU A 202 16.67 -9.60 -3.93
CA GLU A 202 16.29 -8.19 -3.78
C GLU A 202 15.29 -7.76 -4.84
N GLU A 203 15.52 -8.09 -6.11
CA GLU A 203 14.66 -7.73 -7.23
C GLU A 203 13.25 -8.33 -7.15
N ASP A 204 13.07 -9.44 -6.45
CA ASP A 204 11.76 -10.09 -6.28
C ASP A 204 11.04 -9.64 -5.02
N SER A 205 11.69 -8.87 -4.16
CA SER A 205 11.08 -8.38 -2.94
C SER A 205 9.96 -7.36 -3.23
N GLU A 206 9.11 -7.14 -2.24
CA GLU A 206 7.84 -6.42 -2.33
C GLU A 206 7.98 -4.98 -2.85
N THR A 207 8.94 -4.22 -2.35
CA THR A 207 9.15 -2.82 -2.77
C THR A 207 9.59 -2.68 -4.23
N PRO A 208 10.60 -3.41 -4.74
CA PRO A 208 10.93 -3.43 -6.16
C PRO A 208 9.79 -3.92 -7.05
N TRP A 209 9.05 -4.93 -6.62
CA TRP A 209 7.91 -5.43 -7.38
C TRP A 209 6.83 -4.35 -7.55
N LEU A 210 6.36 -3.71 -6.48
CA LEU A 210 5.39 -2.61 -6.56
C LEU A 210 5.90 -1.43 -7.40
N THR A 211 7.19 -1.15 -7.31
CA THR A 211 7.82 -0.10 -8.13
C THR A 211 7.72 -0.43 -9.62
N ARG A 212 8.01 -1.69 -10.01
CA ARG A 212 7.86 -2.13 -11.40
C ARG A 212 6.41 -2.07 -11.89
N GLU A 213 5.45 -2.44 -11.06
CA GLU A 213 4.02 -2.32 -11.40
C GLU A 213 3.63 -0.86 -11.67
N MET A 214 4.14 0.08 -10.89
CA MET A 214 3.91 1.50 -11.12
C MET A 214 4.61 2.01 -12.39
N ILE A 215 5.84 1.59 -12.65
CA ILE A 215 6.58 1.93 -13.88
C ILE A 215 5.84 1.38 -15.09
N ARG A 216 5.44 0.11 -15.07
CA ARG A 216 4.64 -0.51 -16.13
C ARG A 216 3.38 0.29 -16.44
N PHE A 217 2.62 0.66 -15.40
CA PHE A 217 1.45 1.53 -15.58
C PHE A 217 1.81 2.86 -16.27
N MET A 218 2.88 3.53 -15.84
CA MET A 218 3.28 4.82 -16.42
C MET A 218 3.73 4.72 -17.88
N GLU A 219 4.34 3.59 -18.26
CA GLU A 219 4.89 3.39 -19.61
C GLU A 219 3.86 2.82 -20.59
N GLU A 220 2.99 1.91 -20.12
CA GLU A 220 2.08 1.15 -20.98
C GLU A 220 0.63 1.67 -20.94
N ASP A 221 0.07 1.92 -19.76
CA ASP A 221 -1.35 2.23 -19.62
C ASP A 221 -1.65 3.73 -19.56
N ALA A 222 -0.76 4.50 -18.92
CA ALA A 222 -0.98 5.92 -18.68
C ALA A 222 -0.96 6.79 -19.95
N PRO A 223 -0.17 6.48 -21.01
CA PRO A 223 -0.15 7.26 -22.24
C PRO A 223 -1.48 7.27 -22.98
N ASP A 224 -2.24 6.19 -22.91
CA ASP A 224 -3.50 6.01 -23.62
C ASP A 224 -4.74 6.54 -22.87
N ARG A 225 -4.54 7.21 -21.74
CA ARG A 225 -5.64 7.75 -20.93
C ARG A 225 -6.06 9.14 -21.43
N ASP A 226 -7.35 9.27 -21.68
CA ASP A 226 -7.98 10.54 -22.09
C ASP A 226 -8.09 11.54 -20.94
N ARG A 227 -8.09 11.05 -19.69
CA ARG A 227 -8.24 11.88 -18.49
C ARG A 227 -6.95 11.94 -17.68
N PRO A 228 -6.70 13.06 -16.98
CA PRO A 228 -5.64 13.09 -16.00
C PRO A 228 -5.89 12.06 -14.90
N TRP A 229 -4.83 11.51 -14.37
CA TRP A 229 -4.90 10.50 -13.32
C TRP A 229 -4.17 10.93 -12.04
N MET A 230 -4.65 10.42 -10.93
CA MET A 230 -3.90 10.33 -9.68
C MET A 230 -3.71 8.84 -9.37
N CYS A 231 -2.45 8.42 -9.26
CA CYS A 231 -2.10 7.08 -8.81
C CYS A 231 -1.51 7.12 -7.41
N HIS A 232 -2.12 6.38 -6.50
CA HIS A 232 -1.64 6.18 -5.15
C HIS A 232 -0.72 4.95 -5.13
N LEU A 233 0.60 5.19 -5.09
CA LEU A 233 1.61 4.17 -4.86
C LEU A 233 1.87 4.05 -3.37
N SER A 234 1.46 2.95 -2.76
CA SER A 234 1.50 2.78 -1.32
C SER A 234 2.29 1.54 -0.92
N TYR A 235 3.52 1.76 -0.50
CA TYR A 235 4.41 0.72 -0.02
C TYR A 235 4.08 0.26 1.39
N ILE A 236 4.31 -1.03 1.67
CA ILE A 236 4.23 -1.61 3.00
C ILE A 236 5.50 -1.27 3.79
N LYS A 237 6.66 -1.41 3.18
CA LYS A 237 7.94 -1.12 3.85
C LYS A 237 8.13 0.40 4.06
N PRO A 238 8.83 0.77 5.16
CA PRO A 238 9.57 -0.07 6.10
C PRO A 238 8.76 -0.60 7.30
N HIS A 239 7.45 -0.81 7.17
CA HIS A 239 6.64 -1.46 8.21
C HIS A 239 7.19 -2.85 8.57
N TRP A 240 7.08 -3.21 9.85
CA TRP A 240 7.41 -4.54 10.35
C TRP A 240 6.64 -5.65 9.57
N PRO A 241 7.26 -6.82 9.29
CA PRO A 241 8.56 -7.34 9.74
C PRO A 241 9.77 -6.59 9.18
N TYR A 242 10.79 -6.35 10.05
CA TYR A 242 12.03 -5.65 9.67
C TYR A 242 13.06 -6.59 9.08
N ILE A 243 12.66 -7.40 8.14
CA ILE A 243 13.54 -8.31 7.41
C ILE A 243 13.61 -7.86 5.95
N VAL A 244 14.81 -7.85 5.40
CA VAL A 244 15.08 -7.40 4.03
C VAL A 244 16.07 -8.33 3.36
N PRO A 245 16.10 -8.40 2.03
CA PRO A 245 17.14 -9.14 1.30
C PRO A 245 18.56 -8.68 1.68
N ALA A 246 19.56 -9.55 1.44
CA ALA A 246 20.96 -9.29 1.72
C ALA A 246 21.56 -8.23 0.77
#